data_66ff63565f0879074b13aada76c86739
#
_entry.id   66ff63565f0879074b13aada76c86739
#
_cell.length_a   1.000
_cell.length_b   1.000
_cell.length_c   1.000
_cell.angle_alpha   90.00
_cell.angle_beta   90.00
_cell.angle_gamma   90.00
#
_symmetry.space_group_name_H-M   'P 1'
#
loop_
_entity.id
_entity.type
_entity.pdbx_description
1 polymer ?
#
loop_
_entity_poly.entity_id
_entity_poly.type
_entity_poly.pdbx_seq_one_letter_code
_entity_poly.pdbx_strand_id
1 'polypeptide(L)'
;MSKVPKYWSLAKKYLSRKDKVMKYLIQKYSEPSEVTLTSRKDIFYSLCKSIIGQQISVAAANSVFSKFKKKCKNKINAKTVYKLTVTQLKSCGLSRQKVKGIKSLAKQTLNKTFDSKLIPSMSDEEAILYLSELRQIGRWSAEMILLFTYNRSNIWPIQ
;
A
#
# COMPACT_ATOMS: atom_id res chain seq x y z
N MET A 1 14.59 9.08 -3.74
CA MET A 1 13.79 9.66 -4.83
C MET A 1 12.77 8.63 -5.28
N SER A 2 11.49 8.94 -5.22
CA SER A 2 10.42 8.11 -5.80
C SER A 2 10.56 8.20 -7.32
N LYS A 3 10.73 7.04 -7.98
CA LYS A 3 10.87 7.05 -9.44
C LYS A 3 9.47 6.96 -10.07
N VAL A 4 9.16 7.91 -10.94
CA VAL A 4 8.02 7.82 -11.86
C VAL A 4 8.15 6.52 -12.66
N PRO A 5 7.05 5.77 -12.90
CA PRO A 5 7.12 4.55 -13.69
C PRO A 5 7.69 4.81 -15.09
N LYS A 6 8.55 3.92 -15.57
CA LYS A 6 9.20 4.08 -16.89
C LYS A 6 8.19 4.23 -18.05
N TYR A 7 7.02 3.60 -17.91
CA TYR A 7 5.96 3.66 -18.92
C TYR A 7 5.13 4.96 -18.90
N TRP A 8 5.27 5.83 -17.89
CA TRP A 8 4.38 6.97 -17.64
C TRP A 8 4.28 7.92 -18.83
N SER A 9 5.41 8.40 -19.32
CA SER A 9 5.45 9.31 -20.47
C SER A 9 4.93 8.66 -21.75
N LEU A 10 5.24 7.38 -21.97
CA LEU A 10 4.76 6.63 -23.13
C LEU A 10 3.25 6.43 -23.07
N ALA A 11 2.72 6.09 -21.90
CA ALA A 11 1.29 5.93 -21.67
C ALA A 11 0.54 7.24 -21.91
N LYS A 12 1.02 8.38 -21.39
CA LYS A 12 0.42 9.70 -21.66
C LYS A 12 0.37 10.01 -23.15
N LYS A 13 1.49 9.79 -23.86
CA LYS A 13 1.55 10.02 -25.31
C LYS A 13 0.58 9.13 -26.09
N TYR A 14 0.49 7.86 -25.72
CA TYR A 14 -0.45 6.91 -26.33
C TYR A 14 -1.90 7.32 -26.10
N LEU A 15 -2.28 7.54 -24.83
CA LEU A 15 -3.64 7.91 -24.45
C LEU A 15 -4.09 9.23 -25.08
N SER A 16 -3.20 10.24 -25.14
CA SER A 16 -3.51 11.53 -25.78
C SER A 16 -3.79 11.41 -27.29
N ARG A 17 -3.29 10.35 -27.94
CA ARG A 17 -3.56 10.10 -29.36
C ARG A 17 -4.86 9.34 -29.59
N LYS A 18 -5.23 8.47 -28.64
CA LYS A 18 -6.35 7.55 -28.80
C LYS A 18 -7.67 8.08 -28.23
N ASP A 19 -7.60 8.99 -27.25
CA ASP A 19 -8.78 9.44 -26.52
C ASP A 19 -8.74 10.96 -26.30
N LYS A 20 -9.78 11.66 -26.75
CA LYS A 20 -9.88 13.13 -26.64
C LYS A 20 -10.04 13.60 -25.19
N VAL A 21 -10.76 12.85 -24.36
CA VAL A 21 -10.97 13.17 -22.96
C VAL A 21 -9.65 12.99 -22.19
N MET A 22 -8.95 11.88 -22.42
CA MET A 22 -7.63 11.65 -21.85
C MET A 22 -6.62 12.71 -22.27
N LYS A 23 -6.64 13.13 -23.55
CA LYS A 23 -5.79 14.24 -24.01
C LYS A 23 -6.06 15.51 -23.22
N TYR A 24 -7.33 15.88 -23.06
CA TYR A 24 -7.73 17.05 -22.27
C TYR A 24 -7.27 16.96 -20.82
N LEU A 25 -7.51 15.82 -20.15
CA LEU A 25 -7.12 15.61 -18.76
C LEU A 25 -5.59 15.66 -18.59
N ILE A 26 -4.84 15.01 -19.47
CA ILE A 26 -3.37 15.02 -19.43
C ILE A 26 -2.84 16.45 -19.60
N GLN A 27 -3.42 17.24 -20.49
CA GLN A 27 -3.03 18.65 -20.68
C GLN A 27 -3.40 19.51 -19.47
N LYS A 28 -4.60 19.33 -18.93
CA LYS A 28 -5.12 20.11 -17.79
C LYS A 28 -4.31 19.88 -16.50
N TYR A 29 -3.82 18.65 -16.28
CA TYR A 29 -3.08 18.26 -15.10
C TYR A 29 -1.60 17.97 -15.37
N SER A 30 -1.03 18.65 -16.39
CA SER A 30 0.41 18.63 -16.64
C SER A 30 1.19 19.41 -15.59
N GLU A 31 2.51 19.33 -15.62
CA GLU A 31 3.39 20.08 -14.71
C GLU A 31 2.97 21.57 -14.57
N PRO A 32 3.02 22.15 -13.34
CA PRO A 32 3.58 21.58 -12.10
C PRO A 32 2.58 20.78 -11.25
N SER A 33 1.33 20.64 -11.67
CA SER A 33 0.25 19.98 -10.91
C SER A 33 0.14 18.48 -11.16
N GLU A 34 1.05 17.91 -11.95
CA GLU A 34 0.99 16.49 -12.28
C GLU A 34 1.19 15.58 -11.06
N VAL A 35 0.17 14.79 -10.75
CA VAL A 35 0.26 13.74 -9.73
C VAL A 35 0.72 12.45 -10.39
N THR A 36 1.94 12.03 -10.11
CA THR A 36 2.49 10.78 -10.64
C THR A 36 2.38 9.64 -9.61
N LEU A 37 2.18 8.42 -10.10
CA LEU A 37 2.32 7.24 -9.26
C LEU A 37 3.79 7.09 -8.88
N THR A 38 4.05 7.09 -7.58
CA THR A 38 5.40 6.90 -7.06
C THR A 38 5.47 5.60 -6.26
N SER A 39 6.36 4.69 -6.66
CA SER A 39 6.50 3.43 -5.95
C SER A 39 6.97 3.65 -4.51
N ARG A 40 6.31 3.00 -3.57
CA ARG A 40 6.75 2.97 -2.18
C ARG A 40 7.62 1.74 -1.96
N LYS A 41 8.89 1.94 -1.60
CA LYS A 41 9.83 0.84 -1.42
C LYS A 41 9.53 -0.05 -0.19
N ASP A 42 8.79 0.46 0.80
CA ASP A 42 8.51 -0.25 2.05
C ASP A 42 7.11 -0.86 2.04
N ILE A 43 7.04 -2.13 1.68
CA ILE A 43 5.78 -2.87 1.65
C ILE A 43 5.23 -3.10 3.06
N PHE A 44 6.05 -3.34 4.07
CA PHE A 44 5.58 -3.53 5.44
C PHE A 44 4.82 -2.29 5.94
N TYR A 45 5.39 -1.11 5.65
CA TYR A 45 4.73 0.17 5.90
C TYR A 45 3.40 0.28 5.14
N SER A 46 3.39 -0.06 3.86
CA SER A 46 2.20 0.01 3.00
C SER A 46 1.09 -0.92 3.48
N LEU A 47 1.42 -2.15 3.87
CA LEU A 47 0.48 -3.12 4.44
C LEU A 47 -0.09 -2.62 5.79
N CYS A 48 0.74 -2.11 6.69
CA CYS A 48 0.26 -1.51 7.93
C CYS A 48 -0.69 -0.34 7.65
N LYS A 49 -0.36 0.54 6.71
CA LYS A 49 -1.22 1.67 6.34
C LYS A 49 -2.54 1.21 5.74
N SER A 50 -2.52 0.18 4.89
CA SER A 50 -3.71 -0.43 4.30
C SER A 50 -4.64 -0.99 5.39
N ILE A 51 -4.13 -1.84 6.29
CA ILE A 51 -4.92 -2.42 7.39
C ILE A 51 -5.52 -1.32 8.28
N ILE A 52 -4.76 -0.28 8.59
CA ILE A 52 -5.24 0.84 9.44
C ILE A 52 -6.36 1.61 8.74
N GLY A 53 -6.26 1.84 7.44
CA GLY A 53 -7.22 2.64 6.67
C GLY A 53 -8.56 1.97 6.36
N GLN A 54 -8.67 0.65 6.52
CA GLN A 54 -9.89 -0.07 6.17
C GLN A 54 -11.13 0.43 6.93
N GLN A 55 -12.26 0.60 6.21
CA GLN A 55 -13.59 0.91 6.77
C GLN A 55 -13.64 2.16 7.67
N ILE A 56 -12.80 3.14 7.45
CA ILE A 56 -12.83 4.43 8.14
C ILE A 56 -12.54 5.57 7.16
N SER A 57 -12.91 6.79 7.52
CA SER A 57 -12.62 7.97 6.68
C SER A 57 -11.12 8.23 6.56
N VAL A 58 -10.72 8.93 5.50
CA VAL A 58 -9.32 9.32 5.26
C VAL A 58 -8.76 10.13 6.45
N ALA A 59 -9.54 11.05 7.01
CA ALA A 59 -9.14 11.85 8.16
C ALA A 59 -8.88 10.98 9.39
N ALA A 60 -9.80 10.05 9.70
CA ALA A 60 -9.63 9.08 10.79
C ALA A 60 -8.42 8.18 10.57
N ALA A 61 -8.24 7.65 9.36
CA ALA A 61 -7.08 6.82 9.00
C ALA A 61 -5.77 7.55 9.23
N ASN A 62 -5.66 8.80 8.81
CA ASN A 62 -4.47 9.63 8.99
C ASN A 62 -4.18 9.89 10.48
N SER A 63 -5.22 10.18 11.29
CA SER A 63 -5.08 10.37 12.73
C SER A 63 -4.56 9.10 13.43
N VAL A 64 -5.21 7.95 13.19
CA VAL A 64 -4.80 6.66 13.75
C VAL A 64 -3.39 6.28 13.31
N PHE A 65 -3.07 6.46 12.03
CA PHE A 65 -1.76 6.16 11.50
C PHE A 65 -0.66 7.06 12.08
N SER A 66 -0.94 8.33 12.31
CA SER A 66 0.00 9.26 12.98
C SER A 66 0.31 8.79 14.41
N LYS A 67 -0.72 8.41 15.19
CA LYS A 67 -0.52 7.86 16.54
C LYS A 67 0.30 6.56 16.51
N PHE A 68 -0.02 5.66 15.58
CA PHE A 68 0.73 4.41 15.38
C PHE A 68 2.20 4.68 15.03
N LYS A 69 2.46 5.61 14.11
CA LYS A 69 3.82 6.01 13.72
C LYS A 69 4.62 6.55 14.92
N LYS A 70 4.00 7.40 15.76
CA LYS A 70 4.61 7.90 16.99
C LYS A 70 4.94 6.77 17.96
N LYS A 71 4.03 5.78 18.16
CA LYS A 71 4.30 4.60 19.00
C LYS A 71 5.45 3.76 18.46
N CYS A 72 5.62 3.68 17.16
CA CYS A 72 6.77 3.04 16.51
C CYS A 72 8.05 3.91 16.52
N LYS A 73 8.10 5.03 17.24
CA LYS A 73 9.23 5.98 17.23
C LYS A 73 9.66 6.39 15.82
N ASN A 74 8.68 6.60 14.94
CA ASN A 74 8.83 6.90 13.52
C ASN A 74 9.52 5.82 12.67
N LYS A 75 9.78 4.61 13.21
CA LYS A 75 10.39 3.47 12.53
C LYS A 75 9.38 2.33 12.44
N ILE A 76 8.52 2.36 11.41
CA ILE A 76 7.53 1.31 11.17
C ILE A 76 8.21 0.15 10.45
N ASN A 77 8.58 -0.90 11.19
CA ASN A 77 9.11 -2.15 10.67
C ASN A 77 8.64 -3.31 11.54
N ALA A 78 8.80 -4.54 11.07
CA ALA A 78 8.30 -5.73 11.75
C ALA A 78 8.82 -5.86 13.18
N LYS A 79 10.12 -5.60 13.43
CA LYS A 79 10.74 -5.70 14.75
C LYS A 79 10.14 -4.70 15.74
N THR A 80 9.94 -3.44 15.32
CA THR A 80 9.37 -2.39 16.17
C THR A 80 7.90 -2.69 16.48
N VAL A 81 7.12 -3.05 15.46
CA VAL A 81 5.67 -3.34 15.60
C VAL A 81 5.44 -4.60 16.44
N TYR A 82 6.26 -5.62 16.28
CA TYR A 82 6.15 -6.85 17.08
C TYR A 82 6.32 -6.60 18.59
N LYS A 83 7.18 -5.65 18.99
CA LYS A 83 7.42 -5.27 20.38
C LYS A 83 6.27 -4.50 21.02
N LEU A 84 5.40 -3.84 20.24
CA LEU A 84 4.26 -3.09 20.78
C LEU A 84 3.24 -4.05 21.41
N THR A 85 2.74 -3.72 22.58
CA THR A 85 1.68 -4.48 23.25
C THR A 85 0.33 -4.25 22.56
N VAL A 86 -0.62 -5.14 22.79
CA VAL A 86 -2.02 -5.00 22.32
C VAL A 86 -2.62 -3.69 22.83
N THR A 87 -2.38 -3.35 24.10
CA THR A 87 -2.87 -2.10 24.73
C THR A 87 -2.29 -0.87 24.04
N GLN A 88 -0.99 -0.87 23.72
CA GLN A 88 -0.36 0.23 22.99
C GLN A 88 -0.93 0.41 21.56
N LEU A 89 -1.21 -0.68 20.86
CA LEU A 89 -1.83 -0.63 19.54
C LEU A 89 -3.28 -0.13 19.62
N LYS A 90 -4.06 -0.60 20.59
CA LYS A 90 -5.42 -0.12 20.82
C LYS A 90 -5.47 1.38 21.18
N SER A 91 -4.51 1.88 21.97
CA SER A 91 -4.46 3.32 22.33
C SER A 91 -4.19 4.23 21.12
N CYS A 92 -3.75 3.68 19.98
CA CYS A 92 -3.70 4.42 18.71
C CYS A 92 -5.06 4.56 18.02
N GLY A 93 -6.10 3.87 18.47
CA GLY A 93 -7.42 3.83 17.84
C GLY A 93 -7.62 2.60 16.92
N LEU A 94 -6.79 1.56 17.07
CA LEU A 94 -6.92 0.34 16.28
C LEU A 94 -7.99 -0.60 16.85
N SER A 95 -8.89 -1.09 15.99
CA SER A 95 -9.86 -2.11 16.36
C SER A 95 -9.15 -3.45 16.70
N ARG A 96 -9.86 -4.34 17.42
CA ARG A 96 -9.33 -5.66 17.77
C ARG A 96 -8.83 -6.45 16.55
N GLN A 97 -9.55 -6.38 15.42
CA GLN A 97 -9.18 -7.10 14.20
C GLN A 97 -7.93 -6.49 13.54
N LYS A 98 -7.83 -5.16 13.47
CA LYS A 98 -6.66 -4.47 12.95
C LYS A 98 -5.41 -4.75 13.78
N VAL A 99 -5.53 -4.78 15.11
CA VAL A 99 -4.43 -5.16 16.01
C VAL A 99 -3.96 -6.59 15.72
N LYS A 100 -4.89 -7.55 15.57
CA LYS A 100 -4.54 -8.93 15.22
C LYS A 100 -3.85 -9.01 13.86
N GLY A 101 -4.34 -8.28 12.83
CA GLY A 101 -3.73 -8.24 11.50
C GLY A 101 -2.30 -7.70 11.54
N ILE A 102 -2.09 -6.54 12.16
CA ILE A 102 -0.76 -5.90 12.27
C ILE A 102 0.22 -6.76 13.07
N LYS A 103 -0.20 -7.39 14.15
CA LYS A 103 0.66 -8.29 14.94
C LYS A 103 1.00 -9.56 14.17
N SER A 104 0.03 -10.14 13.45
CA SER A 104 0.26 -11.30 12.57
C SER A 104 1.26 -10.97 11.46
N LEU A 105 1.07 -9.84 10.77
CA LEU A 105 1.99 -9.36 9.73
C LEU A 105 3.42 -9.21 10.26
N ALA A 106 3.58 -8.58 11.43
CA ALA A 106 4.90 -8.40 12.05
C ALA A 106 5.56 -9.75 12.39
N LYS A 107 4.79 -10.71 12.94
CA LYS A 107 5.27 -12.06 13.25
C LYS A 107 5.69 -12.81 11.98
N GLN A 108 4.85 -12.82 10.95
CA GLN A 108 5.13 -13.52 9.69
C GLN A 108 6.36 -12.95 8.97
N THR A 109 6.53 -11.61 8.98
CA THR A 109 7.72 -10.96 8.42
C THR A 109 9.00 -11.34 9.18
N LEU A 110 8.94 -11.43 10.51
CA LEU A 110 10.10 -11.81 11.33
C LEU A 110 10.48 -13.27 11.16
N ASN A 111 9.50 -14.15 11.08
CA ASN A 111 9.71 -15.60 10.89
C ASN A 111 9.99 -15.98 9.43
N LYS A 112 9.97 -15.00 8.50
CA LYS A 112 10.13 -15.21 7.06
C LYS A 112 9.06 -16.11 6.42
N THR A 113 7.89 -16.31 7.07
CA THR A 113 6.73 -16.95 6.45
C THR A 113 6.04 -16.01 5.46
N PHE A 114 6.26 -14.71 5.59
CA PHE A 114 5.98 -13.70 4.58
C PHE A 114 7.31 -13.04 4.17
N ASP A 115 7.72 -13.27 2.93
CA ASP A 115 8.91 -12.64 2.33
C ASP A 115 8.50 -11.75 1.13
N SER A 116 8.52 -10.46 1.36
CA SER A 116 8.18 -9.46 0.33
C SER A 116 9.13 -9.43 -0.87
N LYS A 117 10.31 -10.04 -0.76
CA LYS A 117 11.29 -10.11 -1.86
C LYS A 117 10.84 -11.04 -2.98
N LEU A 118 9.91 -11.94 -2.70
CA LEU A 118 9.35 -12.87 -3.69
C LEU A 118 8.35 -12.17 -4.64
N ILE A 119 7.66 -11.12 -4.18
CA ILE A 119 6.58 -10.47 -4.92
C ILE A 119 7.02 -9.95 -6.30
N PRO A 120 8.22 -9.35 -6.49
CA PRO A 120 8.64 -8.88 -7.81
C PRO A 120 8.76 -9.97 -8.88
N SER A 121 9.02 -11.23 -8.51
CA SER A 121 9.15 -12.37 -9.43
C SER A 121 7.82 -13.11 -9.70
N MET A 122 6.77 -12.79 -8.94
CA MET A 122 5.43 -13.37 -9.09
C MET A 122 4.67 -12.68 -10.23
N SER A 123 3.80 -13.41 -10.93
CA SER A 123 2.74 -12.84 -11.75
C SER A 123 1.78 -12.00 -10.90
N ASP A 124 0.88 -11.25 -11.55
CA ASP A 124 -0.08 -10.40 -10.82
C ASP A 124 -1.01 -11.25 -9.95
N GLU A 125 -1.52 -12.36 -10.48
CA GLU A 125 -2.44 -13.23 -9.74
C GLU A 125 -1.75 -13.98 -8.60
N GLU A 126 -0.56 -14.53 -8.83
CA GLU A 126 0.24 -15.16 -7.77
C GLU A 126 0.53 -14.18 -6.62
N ALA A 127 0.87 -12.94 -6.95
CA ALA A 127 1.14 -11.91 -5.94
C ALA A 127 -0.13 -11.49 -5.19
N ILE A 128 -1.29 -11.44 -5.86
CA ILE A 128 -2.59 -11.18 -5.23
C ILE A 128 -2.92 -12.31 -4.24
N LEU A 129 -2.82 -13.57 -4.65
CA LEU A 129 -3.07 -14.73 -3.80
C LEU A 129 -2.12 -14.73 -2.59
N TYR A 130 -0.83 -14.56 -2.82
CA TYR A 130 0.18 -14.52 -1.77
C TYR A 130 -0.06 -13.43 -0.73
N LEU A 131 -0.42 -12.23 -1.18
CA LEU A 131 -0.76 -11.13 -0.28
C LEU A 131 -2.08 -11.37 0.46
N SER A 132 -3.04 -12.06 -0.16
CA SER A 132 -4.35 -12.33 0.42
C SER A 132 -4.32 -13.38 1.53
N GLU A 133 -3.24 -14.14 1.68
CA GLU A 133 -3.00 -15.03 2.83
C GLU A 133 -2.73 -14.23 4.12
N LEU A 134 -2.32 -12.98 3.99
CA LEU A 134 -2.09 -12.11 5.13
C LEU A 134 -3.41 -11.73 5.80
N ARG A 135 -3.47 -11.88 7.12
CA ARG A 135 -4.66 -11.51 7.89
C ARG A 135 -5.04 -10.05 7.65
N GLN A 136 -6.30 -9.77 7.35
CA GLN A 136 -6.86 -8.46 7.02
C GLN A 136 -6.43 -7.92 5.65
N ILE A 137 -5.84 -8.72 4.81
CA ILE A 137 -5.57 -8.36 3.41
C ILE A 137 -6.44 -9.28 2.54
N GLY A 138 -7.49 -8.72 1.95
CA GLY A 138 -8.27 -9.40 0.90
C GLY A 138 -7.75 -9.02 -0.48
N ARG A 139 -8.35 -9.61 -1.52
CA ARG A 139 -7.99 -9.40 -2.93
C ARG A 139 -7.87 -7.92 -3.28
N TRP A 140 -8.89 -7.11 -3.01
CA TRP A 140 -8.85 -5.68 -3.30
C TRP A 140 -7.66 -4.96 -2.63
N SER A 141 -7.39 -5.28 -1.34
CA SER A 141 -6.25 -4.69 -0.64
C SER A 141 -4.91 -5.12 -1.25
N ALA A 142 -4.80 -6.37 -1.69
CA ALA A 142 -3.63 -6.88 -2.38
C ALA A 142 -3.41 -6.16 -3.72
N GLU A 143 -4.45 -6.00 -4.52
CA GLU A 143 -4.43 -5.24 -5.77
C GLU A 143 -3.99 -3.78 -5.55
N MET A 144 -4.52 -3.10 -4.53
CA MET A 144 -4.10 -1.74 -4.16
C MET A 144 -2.63 -1.67 -3.75
N ILE A 145 -2.10 -2.67 -3.06
CA ILE A 145 -0.67 -2.76 -2.72
C ILE A 145 0.17 -2.93 -3.98
N LEU A 146 -0.22 -3.81 -4.91
CA LEU A 146 0.50 -4.02 -6.16
C LEU A 146 0.49 -2.78 -7.05
N LEU A 147 -0.65 -2.10 -7.15
CA LEU A 147 -0.79 -0.88 -7.93
C LEU A 147 0.04 0.28 -7.34
N PHE A 148 -0.10 0.59 -6.05
CA PHE A 148 0.47 1.80 -5.43
C PHE A 148 1.83 1.60 -4.75
N THR A 149 2.26 0.35 -4.51
CA THR A 149 3.57 0.08 -3.91
C THR A 149 4.56 -0.42 -4.95
N TYR A 150 4.10 -1.28 -5.86
CA TYR A 150 4.95 -1.87 -6.90
C TYR A 150 4.77 -1.20 -8.27
N ASN A 151 3.77 -0.33 -8.44
CA ASN A 151 3.40 0.32 -9.70
C ASN A 151 3.15 -0.69 -10.84
N ARG A 152 2.49 -1.81 -10.53
CA ARG A 152 2.11 -2.78 -11.55
C ARG A 152 1.02 -2.17 -12.45
N SER A 153 1.26 -2.17 -13.75
CA SER A 153 0.44 -1.47 -14.74
C SER A 153 -0.83 -2.22 -15.16
N ASN A 154 -0.87 -3.52 -14.90
CA ASN A 154 -2.00 -4.38 -15.34
C ASN A 154 -2.92 -4.79 -14.18
N ILE A 155 -2.90 -4.05 -13.09
CA ILE A 155 -3.80 -4.24 -11.96
C ILE A 155 -4.97 -3.28 -12.09
N TRP A 156 -6.18 -3.84 -12.15
CA TRP A 156 -7.43 -3.09 -12.21
C TRP A 156 -8.39 -3.60 -11.13
N PRO A 157 -8.44 -2.97 -9.94
CA PRO A 157 -9.29 -3.42 -8.86
C PRO A 157 -10.77 -3.30 -9.24
N ILE A 158 -11.45 -4.43 -9.33
CA ILE A 158 -12.90 -4.52 -9.56
C ILE A 158 -13.51 -5.03 -8.25
N GLN A 159 -14.46 -4.29 -7.70
CA GLN A 159 -15.28 -4.75 -6.58
C GLN A 159 -16.51 -5.47 -7.07
#